data_c1047dd8f8228effde0c363491c59ee1
#
_entry.id   c1047dd8f8228effde0c363491c59ee1
#
_cell.length_a   1.000
_cell.length_b   1.000
_cell.length_c   1.000
_cell.angle_alpha   90.00
_cell.angle_beta   90.00
_cell.angle_gamma   90.00
#
_symmetry.space_group_name_H-M   'P 1'
#
loop_
_entity.id
_entity.type
_entity.pdbx_description
1 polymer ?
#
loop_
_entity_poly.entity_id
_entity_poly.type
_entity_poly.pdbx_seq_one_letter_code
_entity_poly.pdbx_strand_id
1 'polypeptide(L)' 'MAHQVTLITRAGCHLCEDAETRLRTLADELSFDYEELDVDADQARRNDYSDRVPVILIDGKEHGYWRLEEARFRKAIAK' A
#
# COMPACT_ATOMS: atom_id res chain seq x y z
N MET A 1 -10.83 15.85 3.73
CA MET A 1 -11.30 14.58 3.18
C MET A 1 -10.22 13.52 3.33
N ALA A 2 -10.62 12.27 3.54
CA ALA A 2 -9.66 11.19 3.74
C ALA A 2 -8.98 10.82 2.44
N HIS A 3 -7.70 10.44 2.53
CA HIS A 3 -6.97 9.85 1.41
C HIS A 3 -7.42 8.41 1.20
N GLN A 4 -7.27 7.90 -0.02
CA GLN A 4 -7.46 6.50 -0.34
C GLN A 4 -6.09 5.84 -0.45
N VAL A 5 -5.80 4.90 0.42
CA VAL A 5 -4.52 4.17 0.40
C VAL A 5 -4.77 2.75 -0.10
N THR A 6 -3.99 2.33 -1.06
CA THR A 6 -4.09 1.00 -1.65
C THR A 6 -2.77 0.27 -1.49
N LEU A 7 -2.83 -0.95 -0.99
CA LEU A 7 -1.67 -1.83 -0.92
C LEU A 7 -1.79 -2.91 -1.99
N ILE A 8 -0.84 -2.93 -2.92
CA ILE A 8 -0.75 -4.02 -3.90
C ILE A 8 0.10 -5.10 -3.26
N THR A 9 -0.47 -6.27 -3.08
CA THR A 9 0.15 -7.33 -2.27
C THR A 9 0.15 -8.66 -3.02
N ARG A 10 0.86 -9.65 -2.49
CA ARG A 10 0.92 -11.01 -3.04
C ARG A 10 0.84 -12.01 -1.89
N ALA A 11 0.13 -13.11 -2.12
CA ALA A 11 0.03 -14.18 -1.13
C ALA A 11 1.42 -14.75 -0.82
N GLY A 12 1.70 -15.03 0.45
CA GLY A 12 2.98 -15.60 0.87
C GLY A 12 4.16 -14.63 0.92
N CYS A 13 3.90 -13.34 0.82
CA CYS A 13 4.93 -12.32 0.83
C CYS A 13 5.07 -11.72 2.24
N HIS A 14 6.21 -11.95 2.89
CA HIS A 14 6.43 -11.44 4.26
C HIS A 14 6.47 -9.92 4.32
N LEU A 15 7.09 -9.28 3.34
CA LEU A 15 7.13 -7.81 3.30
C LEU A 15 5.73 -7.24 3.11
N CYS A 16 4.89 -7.93 2.34
CA CYS A 16 3.50 -7.53 2.14
C CYS A 16 2.72 -7.64 3.46
N GLU A 17 2.94 -8.72 4.21
CA GLU A 17 2.28 -8.91 5.50
C GLU A 17 2.65 -7.83 6.50
N ASP A 18 3.93 -7.46 6.56
CA ASP A 18 4.41 -6.40 7.45
C ASP A 18 3.77 -5.06 7.08
N ALA A 19 3.76 -4.73 5.79
CA ALA A 19 3.15 -3.49 5.32
C ALA A 19 1.65 -3.45 5.61
N GLU A 20 0.97 -4.59 5.39
CA GLU A 20 -0.46 -4.73 5.65
C GLU A 20 -0.80 -4.44 7.11
N THR A 21 -0.08 -5.10 8.02
CA THR A 21 -0.30 -4.94 9.46
C THR A 21 -0.12 -3.48 9.86
N ARG A 22 0.93 -2.85 9.38
CA ARG A 22 1.23 -1.47 9.75
C ARG A 22 0.23 -0.48 9.14
N LEU A 23 -0.15 -0.68 7.89
CA LEU A 23 -1.10 0.22 7.23
C LEU A 23 -2.49 0.13 7.85
N ARG A 24 -2.91 -1.04 8.31
CA ARG A 24 -4.19 -1.18 9.02
C ARG A 24 -4.20 -0.36 10.31
N THR A 25 -3.10 -0.41 11.06
CA THR A 25 -2.95 0.38 12.27
C THR A 25 -2.96 1.88 11.96
N LEU A 26 -2.23 2.28 10.93
CA LEU A 26 -2.16 3.68 10.52
C LEU A 26 -3.50 4.19 9.99
N ALA A 27 -4.30 3.33 9.35
CA ALA A 27 -5.62 3.72 8.86
C ALA A 27 -6.52 4.17 10.00
N ASP A 28 -6.48 3.45 11.12
CA ASP A 28 -7.22 3.85 12.32
C ASP A 28 -6.67 5.13 12.92
N GLU A 29 -5.35 5.23 13.00
CA GLU A 29 -4.69 6.39 13.62
C GLU A 29 -4.87 7.67 12.81
N LEU A 30 -4.73 7.58 11.49
CA LEU A 30 -4.70 8.74 10.59
C LEU A 30 -5.99 8.95 9.81
N SER A 31 -6.96 8.06 9.99
CA SER A 31 -8.31 8.16 9.40
C SER A 31 -8.31 8.25 7.87
N PHE A 32 -7.56 7.37 7.22
CA PHE A 32 -7.65 7.25 5.77
C PHE A 32 -8.40 5.96 5.40
N ASP A 33 -8.92 5.93 4.17
CA ASP A 33 -9.52 4.73 3.62
C ASP A 33 -8.42 3.79 3.12
N TYR A 34 -8.57 2.50 3.38
CA TYR A 34 -7.54 1.52 3.07
C TYR A 34 -8.14 0.31 2.34
N GLU A 35 -7.46 -0.12 1.28
CA GLU A 35 -7.81 -1.34 0.58
C GLU A 35 -6.57 -2.12 0.17
N GLU A 36 -6.74 -3.42 -0.03
CA GLU A 36 -5.68 -4.32 -0.48
C GLU A 36 -6.09 -4.94 -1.81
N LEU A 37 -5.16 -5.00 -2.75
CA LEU A 37 -5.39 -5.60 -4.05
C LEU A 37 -4.32 -6.65 -4.32
N ASP A 38 -4.75 -7.84 -4.77
CA ASP A 38 -3.84 -8.92 -5.10
C ASP A 38 -3.21 -8.66 -6.47
N VAL A 39 -1.89 -8.60 -6.52
CA VAL A 39 -1.17 -8.35 -7.77
C VAL A 39 -1.44 -9.43 -8.81
N ASP A 40 -1.69 -10.66 -8.36
CA ASP A 40 -1.89 -11.80 -9.26
C ASP A 40 -3.34 -11.96 -9.74
N ALA A 41 -4.28 -11.16 -9.21
CA ALA A 41 -5.68 -11.26 -9.59
C ALA A 41 -6.00 -10.60 -10.93
N ASP A 42 -5.10 -9.78 -11.46
CA ASP A 42 -5.33 -8.99 -12.67
C ASP A 42 -4.04 -8.91 -13.47
N GLN A 43 -4.09 -9.26 -14.76
CA GLN A 43 -2.89 -9.32 -15.61
C GLN A 43 -2.22 -7.94 -15.77
N ALA A 44 -3.01 -6.89 -15.94
CA ALA A 44 -2.46 -5.53 -16.06
C ALA A 44 -1.75 -5.12 -14.78
N ARG A 45 -2.36 -5.42 -13.64
CA ARG A 45 -1.76 -5.14 -12.33
C ARG A 45 -0.47 -5.92 -12.14
N ARG A 46 -0.45 -7.19 -12.55
CA ARG A 46 0.76 -8.00 -12.49
C ARG A 46 1.87 -7.41 -13.35
N ASN A 47 1.55 -6.97 -14.55
CA ASN A 47 2.51 -6.36 -15.45
C ASN A 47 3.11 -5.09 -14.86
N ASP A 48 2.29 -4.30 -14.15
CA ASP A 48 2.72 -3.01 -13.62
C ASP A 48 3.51 -3.12 -12.31
N TYR A 49 3.16 -4.08 -11.43
CA TYR A 49 3.64 -4.06 -10.05
C TYR A 49 4.32 -5.33 -9.56
N SER A 50 4.28 -6.43 -10.32
CA SER A 50 4.74 -7.74 -9.84
C SER A 50 6.16 -7.76 -9.29
N ASP A 51 7.05 -6.96 -9.81
CA ASP A 51 8.46 -6.90 -9.40
C ASP A 51 8.71 -6.02 -8.20
N ARG A 52 7.69 -5.30 -7.71
CA ARG A 52 7.87 -4.30 -6.65
C ARG A 52 6.94 -4.48 -5.47
N VAL A 53 6.21 -5.58 -5.38
CA VAL A 53 5.30 -5.80 -4.25
C VAL A 53 6.06 -5.87 -2.93
N PRO A 54 5.53 -5.32 -1.84
CA PRO A 54 4.28 -4.56 -1.76
C PRO A 54 4.43 -3.16 -2.35
N VAL A 55 3.42 -2.71 -3.09
CA VAL A 55 3.38 -1.35 -3.64
C VAL A 55 2.30 -0.57 -2.90
N ILE A 56 2.64 0.65 -2.49
CA ILE A 56 1.70 1.51 -1.77
C ILE A 56 1.29 2.66 -2.67
N LEU A 57 -0.02 2.77 -2.90
CA LEU A 57 -0.59 3.86 -3.68
C LEU A 57 -1.34 4.80 -2.76
N ILE A 58 -1.17 6.10 -2.98
CA ILE A 58 -1.94 7.13 -2.27
C ILE A 58 -2.73 7.89 -3.31
N ASP A 59 -4.06 7.83 -3.21
CA ASP A 59 -4.96 8.46 -4.17
C ASP A 59 -4.66 8.06 -5.61
N GLY A 60 -4.33 6.77 -5.80
CA GLY A 60 -4.05 6.19 -7.10
C GLY A 60 -2.63 6.38 -7.63
N LYS A 61 -1.78 7.10 -6.90
CA LYS A 61 -0.40 7.35 -7.31
C LYS A 61 0.57 6.50 -6.52
N GLU A 62 1.56 5.93 -7.18
CA GLU A 62 2.56 5.11 -6.52
C GLU A 62 3.38 5.97 -5.55
N HIS A 63 3.32 5.61 -4.26
CA HIS A 63 4.05 6.31 -3.20
C HIS A 63 5.37 5.62 -2.88
N GLY A 64 5.36 4.29 -2.82
CA GLY A 64 6.55 3.52 -2.49
C GLY A 64 6.35 2.05 -2.76
N TYR A 65 7.42 1.29 -2.60
CA TYR A 65 7.40 -0.15 -2.84
C TYR A 65 8.41 -0.86 -1.93
N TRP A 66 8.29 -2.19 -1.84
CA TRP A 66 9.08 -3.13 -1.05
C TRP A 66 8.87 -3.01 0.46
N ARG A 67 8.99 -1.82 1.03
CA ARG A 67 8.74 -1.63 2.47
C ARG A 67 8.07 -0.28 2.70
N LEU A 68 7.35 -0.21 3.81
CA LEU A 68 6.72 1.04 4.22
C LEU A 68 7.74 1.91 4.96
N GLU A 69 8.00 3.10 4.43
CA GLU A 69 8.78 4.11 5.14
C GLU A 69 7.78 5.03 5.85
N GLU A 70 7.53 4.74 7.12
CA GLU A 70 6.44 5.34 7.85
C GLU A 70 6.50 6.86 7.96
N ALA A 71 7.70 7.43 8.21
CA ALA A 71 7.84 8.88 8.33
C ALA A 71 7.46 9.59 7.03
N ARG A 72 7.91 9.05 5.90
CA ARG A 72 7.59 9.60 4.58
C ARG A 72 6.10 9.44 4.27
N PHE A 73 5.53 8.29 4.65
CA PHE A 73 4.11 8.02 4.45
C PHE A 73 3.26 9.00 5.25
N ARG A 74 3.61 9.24 6.51
CA ARG A 74 2.86 10.19 7.36
C ARG A 74 2.87 11.59 6.78
N LYS A 75 3.99 12.03 6.22
CA LYS A 75 4.08 13.33 5.56
C LYS A 75 3.16 13.41 4.35
N ALA A 76 3.12 12.36 3.54
CA ALA A 76 2.28 12.33 2.35
C ALA A 76 0.79 12.37 2.70
N ILE A 77 0.39 11.66 3.75
CA ILE A 77 -1.01 11.61 4.19
C ILE A 77 -1.44 12.94 4.83
N ALA A 78 -0.52 13.65 5.45
CA ALA A 78 -0.82 14.91 6.14
C ALA A 78 -1.11 16.07 5.21
N LYS A 79 -0.82 15.92 3.92
CA LYS A 79 -1.03 17.00 2.95
C LYS A 79 -2.49 17.17 2.54
#